data_a931fe8cec34600a983525652078aa52
#
_entry.id   a931fe8cec34600a983525652078aa52
#
_cell.length_a   1.000
_cell.length_b   1.000
_cell.length_c   1.000
_cell.angle_alpha   90.00
_cell.angle_beta   90.00
_cell.angle_gamma   90.00
#
_symmetry.space_group_name_H-M   'P 1'
#
loop_
_entity.id
_entity.type
_entity.pdbx_description
1 polymer ?
#
loop_
_entity_poly.entity_id
_entity_poly.type
_entity_poly.pdbx_seq_one_letter_code
_entity_poly.pdbx_strand_id
1 'polypeptide(L)'
;MAKKSSIEKNNRRRRMTKKYSGRRSRLKAIARDKSRPVEERFEATLKLAKLPRNSSATRIRNRCEVTGRPRGYYRKHKLSRIALRDLGSKGLIPGLLKSSW
;
A
#
# COMPACT_ATOMS: atom_id res chain seq x y z
N MET A 1 -9.13 11.30 -14.29
CA MET A 1 -9.31 9.92 -13.82
C MET A 1 -8.08 9.08 -14.10
N ALA A 2 -7.76 8.17 -13.20
CA ALA A 2 -6.66 7.24 -13.41
C ALA A 2 -7.04 6.13 -14.40
N LYS A 3 -6.05 5.65 -15.15
CA LYS A 3 -6.24 4.50 -16.05
C LYS A 3 -6.54 3.23 -15.26
N LYS A 4 -7.42 2.39 -15.78
CA LYS A 4 -7.73 1.08 -15.19
C LYS A 4 -6.48 0.22 -15.01
N SER A 5 -5.54 0.29 -15.95
CA SER A 5 -4.27 -0.43 -15.85
C SER A 5 -3.46 -0.05 -14.61
N SER A 6 -3.44 1.21 -14.24
CA SER A 6 -2.74 1.69 -13.04
C SER A 6 -3.40 1.19 -11.76
N ILE A 7 -4.74 1.19 -11.73
CA ILE A 7 -5.52 0.67 -10.61
C ILE A 7 -5.28 -0.84 -10.45
N GLU A 8 -5.33 -1.59 -11.55
CA GLU A 8 -5.11 -3.03 -11.56
C GLU A 8 -3.69 -3.44 -11.15
N LYS A 9 -2.68 -2.68 -11.58
CA LYS A 9 -1.30 -2.88 -11.12
C LYS A 9 -1.19 -2.72 -9.61
N ASN A 10 -1.84 -1.70 -9.05
CA ASN A 10 -1.83 -1.46 -7.61
C ASN A 10 -2.54 -2.59 -6.84
N ASN A 11 -3.67 -3.08 -7.35
CA ASN A 11 -4.39 -4.20 -6.78
C ASN A 11 -3.56 -5.49 -6.82
N ARG A 12 -2.83 -5.73 -7.89
CA ARG A 12 -1.89 -6.85 -8.01
C ARG A 12 -0.78 -6.75 -6.96
N ARG A 13 -0.21 -5.58 -6.76
CA ARG A 13 0.80 -5.33 -5.71
C ARG A 13 0.26 -5.64 -4.32
N ARG A 14 -0.97 -5.24 -4.03
CA ARG A 14 -1.62 -5.54 -2.74
C ARG A 14 -1.79 -7.04 -2.53
N ARG A 15 -2.26 -7.75 -3.53
CA ARG A 15 -2.43 -9.22 -3.47
C ARG A 15 -1.10 -9.92 -3.25
N MET A 16 -0.06 -9.54 -4.00
CA MET A 16 1.27 -10.12 -3.87
C MET A 16 1.92 -9.80 -2.52
N THR A 17 1.78 -8.58 -2.04
CA THR A 17 2.27 -8.18 -0.71
C THR A 17 1.63 -9.03 0.37
N LYS A 18 0.33 -9.26 0.31
CA LYS A 18 -0.39 -10.12 1.26
C LYS A 18 0.08 -11.57 1.18
N LYS A 19 0.26 -12.10 -0.03
CA LYS A 19 0.71 -13.47 -0.26
C LYS A 19 2.11 -13.73 0.31
N TYR A 20 3.03 -12.80 0.13
CA TYR A 20 4.43 -12.95 0.55
C TYR A 20 4.77 -12.31 1.89
N SER A 21 3.79 -11.74 2.60
CA SER A 21 4.03 -11.02 3.86
C SER A 21 4.74 -11.86 4.92
N GLY A 22 4.32 -13.10 5.12
CA GLY A 22 4.93 -14.01 6.09
C GLY A 22 6.37 -14.37 5.76
N ARG A 23 6.64 -14.68 4.49
CA ARG A 23 8.00 -14.98 4.03
C ARG A 23 8.93 -13.79 4.19
N ARG A 24 8.48 -12.61 3.79
CA ARG A 24 9.26 -11.37 3.93
C ARG A 24 9.55 -11.04 5.39
N SER A 25 8.56 -11.14 6.27
CA SER A 25 8.75 -10.90 7.71
C SER A 25 9.81 -11.82 8.29
N ARG A 26 9.74 -13.11 8.01
CA ARG A 26 10.71 -14.10 8.51
C ARG A 26 12.12 -13.82 8.01
N LEU A 27 12.27 -13.58 6.72
CA LEU A 27 13.57 -13.30 6.10
C LEU A 27 14.18 -11.98 6.61
N LYS A 28 13.37 -10.95 6.78
CA LYS A 28 13.81 -9.68 7.36
C LYS A 28 14.24 -9.84 8.82
N ALA A 29 13.51 -10.61 9.60
CA ALA A 29 13.88 -10.89 10.99
C ALA A 29 15.24 -11.58 11.07
N ILE A 30 15.48 -12.60 10.24
CA ILE A 30 16.77 -13.28 10.16
C ILE A 30 17.88 -12.33 9.72
N ALA A 31 17.66 -11.52 8.70
CA ALA A 31 18.66 -10.59 8.17
C ALA A 31 19.04 -9.49 9.17
N ARG A 32 18.12 -9.10 10.06
CA ARG A 32 18.34 -8.05 11.08
C ARG A 32 18.86 -8.57 12.39
N ASP A 33 18.80 -9.86 12.63
CA ASP A 33 19.21 -10.47 13.89
C ASP A 33 20.73 -10.54 13.98
N LYS A 34 21.31 -9.68 14.82
CA LYS A 34 22.77 -9.61 15.02
C LYS A 34 23.35 -10.80 15.75
N SER A 35 22.53 -11.61 16.43
CA SER A 35 22.97 -12.79 17.14
C SER A 35 23.25 -13.99 16.23
N ARG A 36 22.75 -13.94 15.00
CA ARG A 36 22.96 -15.01 14.01
C ARG A 36 24.27 -14.85 13.25
N PRO A 37 24.84 -15.97 12.76
CA PRO A 37 26.04 -15.92 11.91
C PRO A 37 25.81 -15.05 10.67
N VAL A 38 26.88 -14.38 10.20
CA VAL A 38 26.84 -13.53 9.01
C VAL A 38 26.40 -14.31 7.78
N GLU A 39 26.79 -15.57 7.67
CA GLU A 39 26.43 -16.44 6.55
C GLU A 39 24.92 -16.65 6.42
N GLU A 40 24.22 -16.93 7.52
CA GLU A 40 22.77 -17.07 7.54
C GLU A 40 22.06 -15.76 7.19
N ARG A 41 22.57 -14.65 7.70
CA ARG A 41 22.02 -13.32 7.42
C ARG A 41 22.18 -12.96 5.94
N PHE A 42 23.32 -13.26 5.36
CA PHE A 42 23.58 -13.04 3.93
C PHE A 42 22.68 -13.91 3.07
N GLU A 43 22.51 -15.16 3.40
CA GLU A 43 21.59 -16.07 2.70
C GLU A 43 20.14 -15.57 2.75
N ALA A 44 19.68 -15.08 3.90
CA ALA A 44 18.35 -14.49 4.04
C ALA A 44 18.19 -13.25 3.16
N THR A 45 19.21 -12.41 3.05
CA THR A 45 19.23 -11.25 2.17
C THR A 45 19.12 -11.64 0.69
N LEU A 46 19.84 -12.69 0.30
CA LEU A 46 19.75 -13.22 -1.07
C LEU A 46 18.36 -13.77 -1.39
N LYS A 47 17.75 -14.48 -0.44
CA LYS A 47 16.37 -14.97 -0.59
C LYS A 47 15.36 -13.84 -0.71
N LEU A 48 15.53 -12.75 0.06
CA LEU A 48 14.71 -11.54 -0.08
C LEU A 48 14.83 -10.92 -1.47
N ALA A 49 16.05 -10.86 -2.01
CA ALA A 49 16.28 -10.31 -3.35
C ALA A 49 15.62 -11.14 -4.46
N LYS A 50 15.48 -12.46 -4.24
CA LYS A 50 14.81 -13.36 -5.20
C LYS A 50 13.28 -13.26 -5.20
N LEU A 51 12.68 -12.68 -4.16
CA LEU A 51 11.24 -12.51 -4.09
C LEU A 51 10.75 -11.52 -5.17
N PRO A 52 9.50 -11.68 -5.68
CA PRO A 52 8.96 -10.75 -6.66
C PRO A 52 8.97 -9.31 -6.15
N ARG A 53 9.37 -8.37 -6.99
CA ARG A 53 9.44 -6.95 -6.62
C ARG A 53 8.08 -6.39 -6.19
N ASN A 54 7.00 -6.82 -6.84
CA ASN A 54 5.65 -6.40 -6.51
C ASN A 54 5.12 -6.93 -5.17
N SER A 55 5.87 -7.80 -4.49
CA SER A 55 5.54 -8.26 -3.14
C SER A 55 5.97 -7.29 -2.04
N SER A 56 6.67 -6.21 -2.39
CA SER A 56 7.10 -5.19 -1.44
C SER A 56 5.97 -4.22 -1.12
N ALA A 57 5.68 -4.03 0.18
CA ALA A 57 4.65 -3.10 0.64
C ALA A 57 4.93 -1.64 0.28
N THR A 58 6.20 -1.27 0.11
CA THR A 58 6.60 0.09 -0.25
C THR A 58 6.15 0.50 -1.65
N ARG A 59 5.84 -0.46 -2.51
CA ARG A 59 5.38 -0.21 -3.87
C ARG A 59 3.87 0.02 -3.99
N ILE A 60 3.13 -0.26 -2.93
CA ILE A 60 1.69 -0.01 -2.89
C ILE A 60 1.46 1.50 -2.80
N ARG A 61 0.57 2.01 -3.65
CA ARG A 61 0.16 3.40 -3.63
C ARG A 61 -1.29 3.51 -3.15
N ASN A 62 -1.56 4.43 -2.24
CA ASN A 62 -2.93 4.77 -1.86
C ASN A 62 -3.61 5.47 -3.03
N ARG A 63 -4.76 4.97 -3.45
CA ARG A 63 -5.56 5.52 -4.54
C ARG A 63 -7.00 5.69 -4.10
N CYS A 64 -7.65 6.75 -4.57
CA CYS A 64 -9.07 6.97 -4.34
C CYS A 64 -9.89 5.75 -4.78
N GLU A 65 -10.78 5.28 -3.94
CA GLU A 65 -11.62 4.11 -4.24
C GLU A 65 -12.61 4.38 -5.38
N VAL A 66 -13.00 5.64 -5.58
CA VAL A 66 -13.98 6.03 -6.61
C VAL A 66 -13.30 6.34 -7.94
N THR A 67 -12.24 7.16 -7.92
CA THR A 67 -11.61 7.67 -9.15
C THR A 67 -10.25 7.05 -9.45
N GLY A 68 -9.59 6.44 -8.46
CA GLY A 68 -8.24 5.90 -8.61
C GLY A 68 -7.13 6.94 -8.52
N ARG A 69 -7.45 8.20 -8.20
CA ARG A 69 -6.46 9.27 -8.11
C ARG A 69 -5.39 8.96 -7.05
N PRO A 70 -4.09 9.03 -7.38
CA PRO A 70 -3.01 8.70 -6.44
C PRO A 70 -2.58 9.86 -5.54
N ARG A 71 -3.00 11.06 -5.84
CA ARG A 71 -2.64 12.29 -5.11
C ARG A 71 -3.86 12.92 -4.47
N GLY A 72 -3.64 13.74 -3.43
CA GLY A 72 -4.73 14.36 -2.69
C GLY A 72 -5.64 13.33 -2.03
N TYR A 73 -5.07 12.29 -1.45
CA TYR A 73 -5.77 11.17 -0.87
C TYR A 73 -5.90 11.33 0.64
N TYR A 74 -7.12 11.15 1.16
CA TYR A 74 -7.39 11.12 2.60
C TYR A 74 -7.48 9.68 3.10
N ARG A 75 -6.52 9.27 3.91
CA ARG A 75 -6.45 7.88 4.42
C ARG A 75 -7.67 7.47 5.23
N LYS A 76 -8.21 8.37 6.02
CA LYS A 76 -9.40 8.13 6.85
C LYS A 76 -10.61 7.71 6.01
N HIS A 77 -10.83 8.38 4.90
CA HIS A 77 -11.99 8.17 4.03
C HIS A 77 -11.69 7.31 2.81
N LYS A 78 -10.41 7.06 2.51
CA LYS A 78 -9.94 6.34 1.31
C LYS A 78 -10.42 7.00 0.01
N LEU A 79 -10.55 8.31 0.03
CA LEU A 79 -11.02 9.13 -1.08
C LEU A 79 -10.05 10.24 -1.41
N SER A 80 -10.03 10.67 -2.67
CA SER A 80 -9.32 11.89 -3.07
C SER A 80 -10.04 13.13 -2.50
N ARG A 81 -9.32 14.26 -2.44
CA ARG A 81 -9.90 15.54 -2.01
C ARG A 81 -11.14 15.94 -2.84
N ILE A 82 -11.10 15.64 -4.13
CA ILE A 82 -12.20 15.96 -5.07
C ILE A 82 -13.42 15.08 -4.76
N ALA A 83 -13.23 13.76 -4.67
CA ALA A 83 -14.30 12.82 -4.35
C ALA A 83 -14.87 13.05 -2.94
N LEU A 84 -14.01 13.38 -1.97
CA LEU A 84 -14.44 13.68 -0.61
C LEU A 84 -15.39 14.88 -0.57
N ARG A 85 -15.01 15.97 -1.26
CA ARG A 85 -15.85 17.17 -1.31
C ARG A 85 -17.17 16.90 -2.03
N ASP A 86 -17.13 16.18 -3.13
CA ASP A 86 -18.30 15.85 -3.94
C ASP A 86 -19.31 15.00 -3.15
N LEU A 87 -18.85 13.90 -2.58
CA LEU A 87 -19.69 13.01 -1.78
C LEU A 87 -20.13 13.65 -0.45
N GLY A 88 -19.27 14.44 0.16
CA GLY A 88 -19.59 15.20 1.36
C GLY A 88 -20.68 16.23 1.14
N SER A 89 -20.66 16.91 -0.01
CA SER A 89 -21.71 17.86 -0.41
C SER A 89 -23.06 17.19 -0.66
N LYS A 90 -23.04 15.93 -1.07
CA LYS A 90 -24.25 15.10 -1.26
C LYS A 90 -24.72 14.43 0.03
N GLY A 91 -24.02 14.61 1.14
CA GLY A 91 -24.34 13.99 2.42
C GLY A 91 -24.14 12.49 2.50
N LEU A 92 -23.27 11.94 1.64
CA LEU A 92 -23.02 10.49 1.56
C LEU A 92 -21.91 9.97 2.47
N ILE A 93 -21.21 10.88 3.18
CA ILE A 93 -20.13 10.51 4.09
C ILE A 93 -20.62 10.67 5.54
N PRO A 94 -20.79 9.56 6.30
CA PRO A 94 -21.25 9.65 7.69
C PRO A 94 -20.25 10.41 8.57
N GLY A 95 -20.76 11.28 9.44
CA GLY A 95 -19.96 12.02 10.41
C GLY A 95 -19.11 13.15 9.84
N LEU A 96 -19.20 13.43 8.56
CA LEU A 96 -18.48 14.54 7.93
C LEU A 96 -19.25 15.84 8.13
N LEU A 97 -18.60 16.82 8.77
CA LEU A 97 -19.11 18.18 8.89
C LEU A 97 -18.34 19.10 7.95
N LYS A 98 -19.05 19.86 7.14
CA LYS A 98 -18.46 20.90 6.29
C LYS A 98 -18.10 22.11 7.15
N SER A 99 -16.88 22.62 7.00
CA SER A 99 -16.46 23.87 7.63
C SER A 99 -15.91 24.83 6.60
N SER A 100 -16.15 26.09 6.80
CA SER A 100 -15.57 27.19 6.02
C SER A 100 -15.25 28.37 6.94
N TRP A 101 -14.14 29.02 6.66
CA TRP A 101 -13.68 30.22 7.35
C TRP A 101 -13.09 31.24 6.42
#